data_89af917f424ae509fb76eb6e03b16986
#
_entry.id   89af917f424ae509fb76eb6e03b16986
#
_cell.length_a   1.000
_cell.length_b   1.000
_cell.length_c   1.000
_cell.angle_alpha   90.00
_cell.angle_beta   90.00
_cell.angle_gamma   90.00
#
_symmetry.space_group_name_H-M   'P 1'
#
loop_
_entity.id
_entity.type
_entity.pdbx_description
1 polymer ?
#
loop_
_entity_poly.entity_id
_entity_poly.type
_entity_poly.pdbx_seq_one_letter_code
_entity_poly.pdbx_strand_id
1 'polypeptide(L)'
;TNGPHQNFYRLVLGCGSQCMQQWTGINNLTYYASTVFKMVQTEDVPSRLLVCGSGVLYFLAAACAIFFIDVAGRRMLMIWCACGMMICFAIIAGMVQMVEHPENSSGDNTKTYGKVAEAFIYLYFIPWSLGWLGMTWLYPAEINPIRTRAPATALSTCTNWLMNFTVVMISPPAFENLEGHTFTMFGAFNLIFMPIVYVFYPETKRRGLEEMDLFFADAHKEGFWKASRFQTTAVYLSVTRPYLTSEEVDAIISQREDLGGSQFNKPAITNDMDAIEPEEEGLQA
;
A
#
# COMPACT_ATOMS: atom_id res chain seq x y z
N THR A 1 0.73 24.15 3.41
CA THR A 1 1.79 24.64 4.30
C THR A 1 2.21 23.54 5.22
N ASN A 2 3.51 23.30 5.31
CA ASN A 2 4.12 22.31 6.20
C ASN A 2 4.06 22.89 7.66
N GLY A 3 2.86 22.93 8.23
CA GLY A 3 2.69 23.28 9.63
C GLY A 3 3.26 22.20 10.56
N PRO A 4 3.20 22.38 11.89
CA PRO A 4 3.75 21.45 12.88
C PRO A 4 3.25 20.00 12.72
N HIS A 5 2.08 19.79 12.13
CA HIS A 5 1.51 18.47 11.86
C HIS A 5 2.00 17.80 10.56
N GLN A 6 2.89 18.44 9.79
CA GLN A 6 3.45 17.92 8.54
C GLN A 6 2.39 17.37 7.54
N ASN A 7 1.25 18.03 7.39
CA ASN A 7 0.12 17.56 6.58
C ASN A 7 0.49 17.30 5.13
N PHE A 8 1.39 18.12 4.55
CA PHE A 8 1.85 17.90 3.18
C PHE A 8 2.68 16.62 3.06
N TYR A 9 3.56 16.33 4.04
CA TYR A 9 4.33 15.10 4.04
C TYR A 9 3.43 13.86 4.15
N ARG A 10 2.43 13.89 5.03
CA ARG A 10 1.43 12.81 5.16
C ARG A 10 0.65 12.60 3.85
N LEU A 11 0.25 13.68 3.19
CA LEU A 11 -0.39 13.60 1.88
C LEU A 11 0.52 12.94 0.84
N VAL A 12 1.79 13.34 0.77
CA VAL A 12 2.78 12.75 -0.15
C VAL A 12 2.97 11.26 0.12
N LEU A 13 3.00 10.83 1.38
CA LEU A 13 3.06 9.40 1.74
C LEU A 13 1.81 8.65 1.28
N GLY A 14 0.62 9.22 1.48
CA GLY A 14 -0.64 8.64 1.02
C GLY A 14 -0.69 8.50 -0.51
N CYS A 15 -0.38 9.55 -1.25
CA CYS A 15 -0.30 9.49 -2.72
C CYS A 15 0.81 8.54 -3.19
N GLY A 16 1.96 8.54 -2.51
CA GLY A 16 3.08 7.67 -2.83
C GLY A 16 2.75 6.17 -2.67
N SER A 17 2.03 5.80 -1.60
CA SER A 17 1.60 4.41 -1.40
C SER A 17 0.67 3.94 -2.52
N GLN A 18 -0.26 4.78 -2.95
CA GLN A 18 -1.20 4.51 -4.03
C GLN A 18 -0.50 4.44 -5.40
N CYS A 19 0.49 5.33 -5.62
CA CYS A 19 1.33 5.29 -6.79
C CYS A 19 2.12 3.98 -6.87
N MET A 20 2.86 3.64 -5.82
CA MET A 20 3.65 2.41 -5.76
C MET A 20 2.78 1.17 -5.96
N GLN A 21 1.57 1.12 -5.41
CA GLN A 21 0.65 0.00 -5.57
C GLN A 21 0.40 -0.32 -7.04
N GLN A 22 0.18 0.68 -7.88
CA GLN A 22 -0.09 0.45 -9.31
C GLN A 22 1.16 -0.04 -10.06
N TRP A 23 2.33 0.46 -9.67
CA TRP A 23 3.61 0.06 -10.25
C TRP A 23 4.17 -1.25 -9.69
N THR A 24 3.47 -1.94 -8.78
CA THR A 24 3.83 -3.33 -8.38
C THR A 24 3.67 -4.33 -9.49
N GLY A 25 2.96 -4.01 -10.58
CA GLY A 25 2.72 -4.90 -11.71
C GLY A 25 1.41 -5.70 -11.64
N ILE A 26 0.56 -5.47 -10.63
CA ILE A 26 -0.71 -6.19 -10.47
C ILE A 26 -1.63 -6.04 -11.69
N ASN A 27 -1.66 -4.84 -12.28
CA ASN A 27 -2.53 -4.57 -13.42
C ASN A 27 -2.19 -5.42 -14.65
N ASN A 28 -0.91 -5.74 -14.83
CA ASN A 28 -0.48 -6.63 -15.92
C ASN A 28 -0.99 -8.05 -15.71
N LEU A 29 -0.92 -8.54 -14.48
CA LEU A 29 -1.37 -9.87 -14.15
C LEU A 29 -2.90 -10.01 -14.05
N THR A 30 -3.63 -8.92 -13.85
CA THR A 30 -5.10 -8.93 -13.77
C THR A 30 -5.77 -8.57 -15.08
N TYR A 31 -5.46 -7.43 -15.68
CA TYR A 31 -6.11 -6.96 -16.91
C TYR A 31 -5.62 -7.69 -18.15
N TYR A 32 -4.34 -8.06 -18.17
CA TYR A 32 -3.73 -8.79 -19.30
C TYR A 32 -3.45 -10.25 -18.96
N ALA A 33 -4.13 -10.81 -17.94
CA ALA A 33 -3.95 -12.18 -17.48
C ALA A 33 -4.00 -13.22 -18.61
N SER A 34 -4.97 -13.13 -19.52
CA SER A 34 -5.09 -14.04 -20.65
C SER A 34 -3.92 -13.94 -21.64
N THR A 35 -3.35 -12.75 -21.80
CA THR A 35 -2.17 -12.53 -22.66
C THR A 35 -0.93 -13.10 -21.98
N VAL A 36 -0.74 -12.82 -20.69
CA VAL A 36 0.38 -13.35 -19.90
C VAL A 36 0.37 -14.88 -19.88
N PHE A 37 -0.79 -15.51 -19.65
CA PHE A 37 -0.89 -16.98 -19.68
C PHE A 37 -0.64 -17.58 -21.09
N LYS A 38 -0.97 -16.86 -22.16
CA LYS A 38 -0.62 -17.29 -23.53
C LYS A 38 0.88 -17.22 -23.81
N MET A 39 1.59 -16.21 -23.30
CA MET A 39 3.05 -16.11 -23.42
C MET A 39 3.77 -17.29 -22.76
N VAL A 40 3.19 -17.81 -21.69
CA VAL A 40 3.73 -18.97 -20.96
C VAL A 40 3.43 -20.32 -21.63
N GLN A 41 2.61 -20.35 -22.72
CA GLN A 41 2.31 -21.52 -23.55
C GLN A 41 1.83 -22.77 -22.79
N THR A 42 0.84 -22.62 -21.95
CA THR A 42 0.20 -23.76 -21.29
C THR A 42 -0.87 -24.36 -22.21
N GLU A 43 -0.51 -25.36 -23.01
CA GLU A 43 -1.39 -25.99 -24.01
C GLU A 43 -2.50 -26.84 -23.37
N ASP A 44 -2.27 -27.39 -22.18
CA ASP A 44 -3.13 -28.40 -21.56
C ASP A 44 -4.38 -27.81 -20.92
N VAL A 45 -4.38 -26.49 -20.54
CA VAL A 45 -5.48 -25.82 -19.82
C VAL A 45 -5.86 -24.51 -20.53
N PRO A 46 -7.16 -24.27 -20.78
CA PRO A 46 -7.59 -22.99 -21.34
C PRO A 46 -7.15 -21.80 -20.47
N SER A 47 -6.52 -20.78 -21.06
CA SER A 47 -6.04 -19.58 -20.34
C SER A 47 -7.12 -18.91 -19.49
N ARG A 48 -8.40 -19.01 -19.88
CA ARG A 48 -9.53 -18.50 -19.10
C ARG A 48 -9.72 -19.22 -17.76
N LEU A 49 -9.46 -20.54 -17.73
CA LEU A 49 -9.56 -21.31 -16.48
C LEU A 49 -8.43 -20.93 -15.52
N LEU A 50 -7.24 -20.68 -16.05
CA LEU A 50 -6.10 -20.19 -15.27
C LEU A 50 -6.39 -18.81 -14.68
N VAL A 51 -7.00 -17.91 -15.44
CA VAL A 51 -7.45 -16.60 -14.92
C VAL A 51 -8.47 -16.77 -13.80
N CYS A 52 -9.46 -17.66 -13.94
CA CYS A 52 -10.41 -17.93 -12.86
C CYS A 52 -9.72 -18.46 -11.60
N GLY A 53 -8.78 -19.40 -11.75
CA GLY A 53 -8.02 -19.97 -10.65
C GLY A 53 -7.19 -18.90 -9.91
N SER A 54 -6.53 -18.01 -10.64
CA SER A 54 -5.77 -16.90 -10.04
C SER A 54 -6.67 -15.94 -9.27
N GLY A 55 -7.90 -15.67 -9.76
CA GLY A 55 -8.90 -14.86 -9.06
C GLY A 55 -9.36 -15.48 -7.73
N VAL A 56 -9.56 -16.80 -7.70
CA VAL A 56 -9.89 -17.52 -6.45
C VAL A 56 -8.74 -17.44 -5.45
N LEU A 57 -7.50 -17.68 -5.88
CA LEU A 57 -6.34 -17.57 -5.01
C LEU A 57 -6.16 -16.14 -4.47
N TYR A 58 -6.33 -15.15 -5.33
CA TYR A 58 -6.32 -13.73 -4.96
C TYR A 58 -7.33 -13.44 -3.87
N PHE A 59 -8.58 -13.90 -4.01
CA PHE A 59 -9.63 -13.71 -3.02
C PHE A 59 -9.28 -14.38 -1.68
N LEU A 60 -8.82 -15.62 -1.70
CA LEU A 60 -8.43 -16.34 -0.48
C LEU A 60 -7.27 -15.65 0.25
N ALA A 61 -6.25 -15.21 -0.50
CA ALA A 61 -5.12 -14.48 0.06
C ALA A 61 -5.54 -13.13 0.66
N ALA A 62 -6.47 -12.42 0.02
CA ALA A 62 -7.05 -11.17 0.53
C ALA A 62 -7.84 -11.39 1.84
N ALA A 63 -8.60 -12.49 1.93
CA ALA A 63 -9.30 -12.85 3.17
C ALA A 63 -8.31 -13.18 4.30
N CYS A 64 -7.22 -13.88 4.01
CA CYS A 64 -6.16 -14.15 4.98
C CYS A 64 -5.45 -12.86 5.44
N ALA A 65 -5.33 -11.84 4.57
CA ALA A 65 -4.67 -10.59 4.91
C ALA A 65 -5.26 -9.91 6.16
N ILE A 66 -6.58 -10.03 6.39
CA ILE A 66 -7.27 -9.45 7.55
C ILE A 66 -6.63 -9.89 8.88
N PHE A 67 -6.19 -11.14 8.98
CA PHE A 67 -5.57 -11.66 10.19
C PHE A 67 -4.10 -11.23 10.34
N PHE A 68 -3.39 -11.03 9.24
CA PHE A 68 -1.96 -10.70 9.26
C PHE A 68 -1.68 -9.21 9.44
N ILE A 69 -2.59 -8.32 9.03
CA ILE A 69 -2.43 -6.87 9.07
C ILE A 69 -2.08 -6.36 10.47
N ASP A 70 -2.83 -6.81 11.48
CA ASP A 70 -2.67 -6.35 12.86
C ASP A 70 -1.52 -7.05 13.60
N VAL A 71 -1.08 -8.20 13.10
CA VAL A 71 0.02 -8.98 13.72
C VAL A 71 1.38 -8.54 13.20
N ALA A 72 1.54 -8.40 11.89
CA ALA A 72 2.84 -8.09 11.27
C ALA A 72 3.17 -6.59 11.27
N GLY A 73 2.16 -5.72 11.21
CA GLY A 73 2.32 -4.27 11.06
C GLY A 73 2.38 -3.85 9.59
N ARG A 74 1.98 -2.59 9.33
CA ARG A 74 1.77 -2.09 7.95
C ARG A 74 3.08 -1.97 7.19
N ARG A 75 4.08 -1.37 7.81
CA ARG A 75 5.40 -1.12 7.22
C ARG A 75 6.15 -2.41 6.88
N MET A 76 6.25 -3.31 7.84
CA MET A 76 6.97 -4.58 7.66
C MET A 76 6.30 -5.46 6.61
N LEU A 77 4.96 -5.49 6.60
CA LEU A 77 4.20 -6.25 5.63
C LEU A 77 4.41 -5.74 4.21
N MET A 78 4.40 -4.41 3.99
CA MET A 78 4.71 -3.82 2.68
C MET A 78 6.11 -4.18 2.19
N ILE A 79 7.14 -4.15 3.06
CA ILE A 79 8.52 -4.46 2.70
C ILE A 79 8.69 -5.94 2.33
N TRP A 80 8.24 -6.86 3.20
CA TRP A 80 8.37 -8.29 2.94
C TRP A 80 7.58 -8.75 1.73
N CYS A 81 6.38 -8.19 1.54
CA CYS A 81 5.56 -8.51 0.38
C CYS A 81 6.15 -7.95 -0.92
N ALA A 82 6.77 -6.75 -0.90
CA ALA A 82 7.51 -6.25 -2.05
C ALA A 82 8.69 -7.15 -2.41
N CYS A 83 9.41 -7.68 -1.41
CA CYS A 83 10.47 -8.66 -1.63
C CYS A 83 9.92 -9.94 -2.28
N GLY A 84 8.81 -10.48 -1.79
CA GLY A 84 8.15 -11.65 -2.37
C GLY A 84 7.72 -11.43 -3.82
N MET A 85 7.11 -10.28 -4.12
CA MET A 85 6.71 -9.90 -5.49
C MET A 85 7.92 -9.75 -6.42
N MET A 86 9.01 -9.12 -5.95
CA MET A 86 10.25 -9.00 -6.70
C MET A 86 10.81 -10.37 -7.08
N ILE A 87 10.88 -11.31 -6.13
CA ILE A 87 11.36 -12.68 -6.37
C ILE A 87 10.47 -13.39 -7.41
N CYS A 88 9.16 -13.27 -7.27
CA CYS A 88 8.23 -13.86 -8.24
C CYS A 88 8.48 -13.31 -9.65
N PHE A 89 8.58 -11.98 -9.80
CA PHE A 89 8.84 -11.39 -11.12
C PHE A 89 10.21 -11.72 -11.69
N ALA A 90 11.24 -11.83 -10.85
CA ALA A 90 12.58 -12.24 -11.33
C ALA A 90 12.54 -13.66 -11.91
N ILE A 91 11.82 -14.58 -11.27
CA ILE A 91 11.66 -15.95 -11.76
C ILE A 91 10.77 -16.00 -13.01
N ILE A 92 9.63 -15.29 -13.00
CA ILE A 92 8.75 -15.20 -14.17
C ILE A 92 9.52 -14.68 -15.39
N ALA A 93 10.27 -13.58 -15.22
CA ALA A 93 11.06 -12.98 -16.29
C ALA A 93 12.09 -13.98 -16.88
N GLY A 94 12.83 -14.66 -16.00
CA GLY A 94 13.80 -15.67 -16.44
C GLY A 94 13.15 -16.86 -17.16
N MET A 95 12.01 -17.34 -16.66
CA MET A 95 11.30 -18.47 -17.28
C MET A 95 10.67 -18.09 -18.62
N VAL A 96 10.05 -16.89 -18.72
CA VAL A 96 9.46 -16.41 -19.98
C VAL A 96 10.53 -16.23 -21.04
N GLN A 97 11.70 -15.68 -20.71
CA GLN A 97 12.82 -15.57 -21.66
C GLN A 97 13.30 -16.92 -22.17
N MET A 98 13.30 -17.99 -21.33
CA MET A 98 13.64 -19.34 -21.78
C MET A 98 12.56 -19.97 -22.66
N VAL A 99 11.32 -19.52 -22.55
CA VAL A 99 10.21 -19.92 -23.42
C VAL A 99 10.29 -19.18 -24.76
N GLU A 100 10.58 -17.88 -24.77
CA GLU A 100 10.67 -17.04 -25.98
C GLU A 100 11.91 -17.36 -26.83
N HIS A 101 13.03 -17.74 -26.19
CA HIS A 101 14.29 -18.08 -26.85
C HIS A 101 14.69 -19.55 -26.64
N PRO A 102 14.01 -20.51 -27.29
CA PRO A 102 14.26 -21.94 -27.09
C PRO A 102 15.67 -22.39 -27.49
N GLU A 103 16.39 -21.62 -28.29
CA GLU A 103 17.80 -21.85 -28.64
C GLU A 103 18.74 -21.80 -27.45
N ASN A 104 18.36 -21.08 -26.38
CA ASN A 104 19.08 -21.00 -25.11
C ASN A 104 18.69 -22.11 -24.11
N SER A 105 17.69 -22.93 -24.45
CA SER A 105 17.19 -24.04 -23.63
C SER A 105 17.37 -25.36 -24.35
N SER A 106 17.65 -26.44 -23.60
CA SER A 106 17.61 -27.81 -24.18
C SER A 106 16.18 -28.13 -24.56
N GLY A 107 15.90 -28.27 -25.85
CA GLY A 107 14.62 -28.20 -26.55
C GLY A 107 13.38 -28.97 -26.01
N ASP A 108 13.53 -29.82 -24.98
CA ASP A 108 12.42 -30.57 -24.36
C ASP A 108 11.87 -29.90 -23.08
N ASN A 109 12.52 -28.86 -22.58
CA ASN A 109 12.21 -28.23 -21.27
C ASN A 109 11.29 -27.03 -21.37
N THR A 110 10.93 -26.51 -22.54
CA THR A 110 10.12 -25.30 -22.73
C THR A 110 8.77 -25.39 -22.02
N LYS A 111 8.10 -26.53 -22.06
CA LYS A 111 6.85 -26.75 -21.33
C LYS A 111 7.03 -26.71 -19.82
N THR A 112 8.18 -27.16 -19.33
CA THR A 112 8.49 -27.12 -17.91
C THR A 112 8.72 -25.66 -17.44
N TYR A 113 9.45 -24.87 -18.22
CA TYR A 113 9.66 -23.44 -17.92
C TYR A 113 8.35 -22.67 -17.91
N GLY A 114 7.44 -22.93 -18.85
CA GLY A 114 6.11 -22.37 -18.89
C GLY A 114 5.30 -22.68 -17.62
N LYS A 115 5.26 -23.93 -17.19
CA LYS A 115 4.55 -24.34 -15.97
C LYS A 115 5.15 -23.71 -14.70
N VAL A 116 6.47 -23.54 -14.64
CA VAL A 116 7.12 -22.83 -13.52
C VAL A 116 6.72 -21.36 -13.51
N ALA A 117 6.76 -20.69 -14.66
CA ALA A 117 6.34 -19.29 -14.75
C ALA A 117 4.87 -19.13 -14.32
N GLU A 118 3.98 -20.02 -14.78
CA GLU A 118 2.58 -20.03 -14.36
C GLU A 118 2.43 -20.17 -12.84
N ALA A 119 3.13 -21.11 -12.21
CA ALA A 119 3.09 -21.28 -10.76
C ALA A 119 3.53 -20.02 -10.03
N PHE A 120 4.56 -19.29 -10.52
CA PHE A 120 5.00 -18.05 -9.92
C PHE A 120 4.06 -16.86 -10.19
N ILE A 121 3.32 -16.86 -11.29
CA ILE A 121 2.22 -15.91 -11.51
C ILE A 121 1.15 -16.10 -10.43
N TYR A 122 0.75 -17.33 -10.12
CA TYR A 122 -0.16 -17.61 -9.03
C TYR A 122 0.42 -17.19 -7.67
N LEU A 123 1.67 -17.55 -7.41
CA LEU A 123 2.35 -17.23 -6.15
C LEU A 123 2.46 -15.72 -5.91
N TYR A 124 2.58 -14.90 -6.94
CA TYR A 124 2.63 -13.44 -6.86
C TYR A 124 1.39 -12.83 -6.19
N PHE A 125 0.20 -13.39 -6.42
CA PHE A 125 -1.03 -12.86 -5.84
C PHE A 125 -1.05 -12.94 -4.30
N ILE A 126 -0.30 -13.85 -3.69
CA ILE A 126 -0.24 -14.02 -2.23
C ILE A 126 0.42 -12.79 -1.56
N PRO A 127 1.70 -12.46 -1.81
CA PRO A 127 2.32 -11.30 -1.20
C PRO A 127 1.64 -10.00 -1.60
N TRP A 128 1.12 -9.88 -2.84
CA TRP A 128 0.41 -8.68 -3.22
C TRP A 128 -0.86 -8.47 -2.39
N SER A 129 -1.67 -9.50 -2.22
CA SER A 129 -2.91 -9.43 -1.43
C SER A 129 -2.64 -9.18 0.05
N LEU A 130 -1.59 -9.79 0.60
CA LEU A 130 -1.25 -9.64 2.02
C LEU A 130 -0.71 -8.25 2.35
N GLY A 131 0.15 -7.69 1.49
CA GLY A 131 0.93 -6.48 1.81
C GLY A 131 0.50 -5.20 1.10
N TRP A 132 -0.04 -5.29 -0.11
CA TRP A 132 -0.28 -4.11 -0.94
C TRP A 132 -1.74 -3.84 -1.24
N LEU A 133 -2.60 -4.84 -1.22
CA LEU A 133 -4.03 -4.65 -1.48
C LEU A 133 -4.68 -3.75 -0.43
N GLY A 134 -4.69 -4.17 0.82
CA GLY A 134 -5.39 -3.46 1.90
C GLY A 134 -4.59 -2.29 2.46
N MET A 135 -3.25 -2.44 2.54
CA MET A 135 -2.38 -1.46 3.20
C MET A 135 -2.45 -0.10 2.55
N THR A 136 -2.37 -0.02 1.24
CA THR A 136 -2.35 1.25 0.51
C THR A 136 -3.65 2.03 0.61
N TRP A 137 -4.78 1.37 0.83
CA TRP A 137 -6.06 2.01 1.08
C TRP A 137 -6.24 2.44 2.54
N LEU A 138 -5.75 1.63 3.47
CA LEU A 138 -5.85 1.89 4.90
C LEU A 138 -4.87 2.99 5.34
N TYR A 139 -3.65 2.95 4.82
CA TYR A 139 -2.55 3.82 5.25
C TYR A 139 -2.84 5.33 5.13
N PRO A 140 -3.39 5.87 4.02
CA PRO A 140 -3.75 7.29 3.94
C PRO A 140 -4.77 7.72 4.99
N ALA A 141 -5.68 6.83 5.39
CA ALA A 141 -6.67 7.10 6.41
C ALA A 141 -6.07 7.09 7.84
N GLU A 142 -5.09 6.22 8.09
CA GLU A 142 -4.42 6.10 9.39
C GLU A 142 -3.43 7.24 9.68
N ILE A 143 -2.72 7.76 8.66
CA ILE A 143 -1.69 8.77 8.86
C ILE A 143 -2.22 10.21 8.85
N ASN A 144 -3.40 10.47 8.29
CA ASN A 144 -3.92 11.83 8.15
C ASN A 144 -4.84 12.21 9.32
N PRO A 145 -4.71 13.45 9.87
CA PRO A 145 -5.58 13.98 10.91
C PRO A 145 -7.04 14.00 10.45
N ILE A 146 -7.98 13.91 11.38
CA ILE A 146 -9.43 13.88 11.11
C ILE A 146 -9.86 15.03 10.18
N ARG A 147 -9.35 16.24 10.40
CA ARG A 147 -9.72 17.44 9.61
C ARG A 147 -9.32 17.35 8.14
N THR A 148 -8.19 16.71 7.83
CA THR A 148 -7.64 16.62 6.46
C THR A 148 -7.75 15.23 5.85
N ARG A 149 -8.27 14.25 6.61
CA ARG A 149 -8.35 12.84 6.18
C ARG A 149 -9.15 12.67 4.91
N ALA A 150 -10.38 13.20 4.85
CA ALA A 150 -11.24 13.03 3.68
C ALA A 150 -10.61 13.59 2.39
N PRO A 151 -10.14 14.87 2.34
CA PRO A 151 -9.50 15.38 1.14
C PRO A 151 -8.16 14.69 0.83
N ALA A 152 -7.37 14.31 1.83
CA ALA A 152 -6.11 13.60 1.61
C ALA A 152 -6.33 12.19 1.04
N THR A 153 -7.30 11.45 1.56
CA THR A 153 -7.68 10.13 1.03
C THR A 153 -8.26 10.24 -0.37
N ALA A 154 -9.09 11.25 -0.65
CA ALA A 154 -9.61 11.49 -1.98
C ALA A 154 -8.49 11.77 -3.00
N LEU A 155 -7.51 12.61 -2.64
CA LEU A 155 -6.37 12.90 -3.53
C LEU A 155 -5.47 11.68 -3.73
N SER A 156 -5.25 10.88 -2.68
CA SER A 156 -4.54 9.61 -2.78
C SER A 156 -5.26 8.64 -3.73
N THR A 157 -6.59 8.56 -3.64
CA THR A 157 -7.42 7.75 -4.56
C THR A 157 -7.34 8.26 -6.00
N CYS A 158 -7.36 9.58 -6.22
CA CYS A 158 -7.13 10.16 -7.55
C CYS A 158 -5.77 9.75 -8.11
N THR A 159 -4.72 9.78 -7.28
CA THR A 159 -3.39 9.33 -7.66
C THR A 159 -3.40 7.84 -8.05
N ASN A 160 -4.11 7.00 -7.30
CA ASN A 160 -4.26 5.57 -7.63
C ASN A 160 -4.81 5.38 -9.04
N TRP A 161 -5.93 5.99 -9.36
CA TRP A 161 -6.57 5.82 -10.67
C TRP A 161 -5.76 6.43 -11.82
N LEU A 162 -5.08 7.56 -11.58
CA LEU A 162 -4.19 8.15 -12.57
C LEU A 162 -2.99 7.22 -12.87
N MET A 163 -2.39 6.63 -11.84
CA MET A 163 -1.29 5.69 -12.02
C MET A 163 -1.78 4.36 -12.62
N ASN A 164 -2.98 3.91 -12.26
CA ASN A 164 -3.62 2.75 -12.90
C ASN A 164 -3.75 2.99 -14.41
N PHE A 165 -4.34 4.11 -14.82
CA PHE A 165 -4.43 4.49 -16.23
C PHE A 165 -3.06 4.46 -16.91
N THR A 166 -2.04 5.07 -16.28
CA THR A 166 -0.68 5.13 -16.84
C THR A 166 -0.10 3.73 -17.05
N VAL A 167 -0.18 2.84 -16.04
CA VAL A 167 0.36 1.49 -16.13
C VAL A 167 -0.40 0.67 -17.18
N VAL A 168 -1.73 0.76 -17.21
CA VAL A 168 -2.56 0.02 -18.19
C VAL A 168 -2.26 0.47 -19.62
N MET A 169 -2.03 1.76 -19.86
CA MET A 169 -1.66 2.28 -21.19
C MET A 169 -0.25 1.89 -21.64
N ILE A 170 0.68 1.78 -20.70
CA ILE A 170 2.07 1.38 -21.00
C ILE A 170 2.19 -0.14 -21.22
N SER A 171 1.31 -0.94 -20.62
CA SER A 171 1.43 -2.40 -20.61
C SER A 171 1.40 -3.06 -22.00
N PRO A 172 0.47 -2.75 -22.94
CA PRO A 172 0.47 -3.35 -24.27
C PRO A 172 1.76 -3.09 -25.06
N PRO A 173 2.24 -1.84 -25.23
CA PRO A 173 3.50 -1.61 -25.92
C PRO A 173 4.72 -2.20 -25.17
N ALA A 174 4.65 -2.34 -23.85
CA ALA A 174 5.70 -3.00 -23.10
C ALA A 174 5.75 -4.50 -23.40
N PHE A 175 4.61 -5.17 -23.48
CA PHE A 175 4.58 -6.60 -23.87
C PHE A 175 5.02 -6.82 -25.32
N GLU A 176 4.69 -5.92 -26.24
CA GLU A 176 5.07 -6.02 -27.65
C GLU A 176 6.56 -5.75 -27.90
N ASN A 177 7.18 -4.82 -27.16
CA ASN A 177 8.55 -4.38 -27.43
C ASN A 177 9.59 -4.97 -26.46
N LEU A 178 9.19 -5.26 -25.22
CA LEU A 178 10.09 -5.74 -24.17
C LEU A 178 9.89 -7.23 -23.85
N GLU A 179 8.81 -7.86 -24.33
CA GLU A 179 8.51 -9.27 -24.10
C GLU A 179 8.67 -9.63 -22.61
N GLY A 180 9.45 -10.70 -22.29
CA GLY A 180 9.77 -11.14 -20.93
C GLY A 180 10.45 -10.07 -20.05
N HIS A 181 11.14 -9.10 -20.65
CA HIS A 181 11.76 -7.98 -19.87
C HIS A 181 10.74 -7.07 -19.20
N THR A 182 9.47 -7.07 -19.63
CA THR A 182 8.39 -6.35 -18.94
C THR A 182 8.28 -6.79 -17.48
N PHE A 183 8.41 -8.07 -17.19
CA PHE A 183 8.39 -8.59 -15.82
C PHE A 183 9.63 -8.18 -15.03
N THR A 184 10.80 -8.08 -15.67
CA THR A 184 12.03 -7.55 -15.06
C THR A 184 11.85 -6.10 -14.61
N MET A 185 11.20 -5.27 -15.43
CA MET A 185 10.91 -3.88 -15.11
C MET A 185 10.05 -3.76 -13.84
N PHE A 186 8.95 -4.52 -13.73
CA PHE A 186 8.11 -4.50 -12.53
C PHE A 186 8.81 -5.10 -11.30
N GLY A 187 9.66 -6.11 -11.50
CA GLY A 187 10.54 -6.63 -10.45
C GLY A 187 11.49 -5.56 -9.90
N ALA A 188 12.09 -4.75 -10.77
CA ALA A 188 12.96 -3.64 -10.39
C ALA A 188 12.21 -2.54 -9.60
N PHE A 189 10.96 -2.21 -9.98
CA PHE A 189 10.14 -1.29 -9.18
C PHE A 189 9.87 -1.83 -7.78
N ASN A 190 9.52 -3.11 -7.64
CA ASN A 190 9.32 -3.72 -6.32
C ASN A 190 10.60 -3.70 -5.46
N LEU A 191 11.78 -3.87 -6.07
CA LEU A 191 13.06 -3.72 -5.38
C LEU A 191 13.26 -2.29 -4.86
N ILE A 192 12.93 -1.27 -5.66
CA ILE A 192 13.04 0.15 -5.28
C ILE A 192 12.04 0.52 -4.19
N PHE A 193 10.85 -0.08 -4.17
CA PHE A 193 9.84 0.22 -3.16
C PHE A 193 10.25 -0.20 -1.74
N MET A 194 11.02 -1.26 -1.58
CA MET A 194 11.50 -1.70 -0.27
C MET A 194 12.27 -0.59 0.48
N PRO A 195 13.35 0.00 -0.08
CA PRO A 195 14.05 1.08 0.60
C PRO A 195 13.20 2.35 0.76
N ILE A 196 12.30 2.67 -0.18
CA ILE A 196 11.40 3.81 -0.04
C ILE A 196 10.48 3.61 1.17
N VAL A 197 9.84 2.45 1.29
CA VAL A 197 8.97 2.15 2.45
C VAL A 197 9.79 2.15 3.74
N TYR A 198 10.98 1.56 3.72
CA TYR A 198 11.85 1.51 4.90
C TYR A 198 12.25 2.91 5.39
N VAL A 199 12.55 3.83 4.48
CA VAL A 199 13.07 5.16 4.81
C VAL A 199 11.97 6.14 5.20
N PHE A 200 10.83 6.13 4.49
CA PHE A 200 9.85 7.21 4.56
C PHE A 200 8.54 6.84 5.27
N TYR A 201 8.17 5.55 5.36
CA TYR A 201 6.85 5.14 5.83
C TYR A 201 6.85 4.79 7.33
N PRO A 202 6.25 5.62 8.21
CA PRO A 202 6.07 5.30 9.63
C PRO A 202 5.22 4.05 9.85
N GLU A 203 5.47 3.34 10.95
CA GLU A 203 4.63 2.21 11.37
C GLU A 203 3.38 2.74 12.09
N THR A 204 2.21 2.28 11.65
CA THR A 204 0.91 2.71 12.21
C THR A 204 0.23 1.64 13.07
N LYS A 205 0.84 0.45 13.16
CA LYS A 205 0.30 -0.68 13.91
C LYS A 205 -0.03 -0.33 15.36
N ARG A 206 -1.27 -0.63 15.79
CA ARG A 206 -1.76 -0.44 17.16
C ARG A 206 -1.60 0.97 17.71
N ARG A 207 -1.60 1.98 16.86
CA ARG A 207 -1.47 3.38 17.25
C ARG A 207 -2.75 4.12 16.96
N GLY A 208 -3.18 4.94 17.94
CA GLY A 208 -4.30 5.84 17.78
C GLY A 208 -3.98 6.97 16.80
N LEU A 209 -5.00 7.60 16.26
CA LEU A 209 -4.86 8.71 15.32
C LEU A 209 -4.23 9.94 15.99
N GLU A 210 -4.59 10.18 17.24
CA GLU A 210 -4.06 11.22 18.10
C GLU A 210 -2.57 10.99 18.38
N GLU A 211 -2.18 9.74 18.61
CA GLU A 211 -0.78 9.34 18.78
C GLU A 211 0.04 9.60 17.52
N MET A 212 -0.52 9.32 16.34
CA MET A 212 0.12 9.62 15.05
C MET A 212 0.33 11.14 14.89
N ASP A 213 -0.60 11.97 15.32
CA ASP A 213 -0.45 13.42 15.29
C ASP A 213 0.70 13.89 16.18
N LEU A 214 0.88 13.28 17.36
CA LEU A 214 2.03 13.54 18.24
C LEU A 214 3.36 13.15 17.57
N PHE A 215 3.45 12.02 16.89
CA PHE A 215 4.67 11.62 16.19
C PHE A 215 5.11 12.61 15.12
N PHE A 216 4.18 13.05 14.29
CA PHE A 216 4.50 14.00 13.23
C PHE A 216 4.84 15.39 13.79
N ALA A 217 4.19 15.79 14.90
CA ALA A 217 4.51 17.03 15.58
C ALA A 217 5.90 17.01 16.22
N ASP A 218 6.28 15.90 16.85
CA ASP A 218 7.61 15.74 17.45
C ASP A 218 8.69 15.57 16.38
N ALA A 219 8.41 14.86 15.31
CA ALA A 219 9.30 14.77 14.16
C ALA A 219 9.57 16.14 13.52
N HIS A 220 8.58 17.04 13.54
CA HIS A 220 8.79 18.41 13.08
C HIS A 220 9.76 19.18 13.98
N LYS A 221 9.71 18.97 15.31
CA LYS A 221 10.61 19.64 16.28
C LYS A 221 12.04 19.08 16.22
N GLU A 222 12.20 17.76 16.07
CA GLU A 222 13.51 17.10 16.03
C GLU A 222 14.19 17.21 14.66
N GLY A 223 13.51 17.67 13.62
CA GLY A 223 14.00 17.72 12.25
C GLY A 223 13.55 16.53 11.40
N PHE A 224 13.48 16.74 10.09
CA PHE A 224 12.90 15.77 9.14
C PHE A 224 13.69 14.47 9.04
N TRP A 225 15.02 14.52 9.20
CA TRP A 225 15.93 13.40 8.92
C TRP A 225 16.71 12.94 10.15
N LYS A 226 16.68 11.65 10.44
CA LYS A 226 17.51 11.02 11.49
C LYS A 226 18.72 10.34 10.86
N ALA A 227 19.81 11.06 10.74
CA ALA A 227 21.05 10.62 10.05
C ALA A 227 21.61 9.29 10.58
N SER A 228 21.43 9.00 11.88
CA SER A 228 21.99 7.81 12.52
C SER A 228 21.38 6.48 12.00
N ARG A 229 20.22 6.50 11.35
CA ARG A 229 19.52 5.29 10.86
C ARG A 229 19.07 5.36 9.40
N PHE A 230 19.44 6.39 8.66
CA PHE A 230 18.97 6.61 7.28
C PHE A 230 17.46 6.54 7.14
N GLN A 231 16.71 7.12 8.10
CA GLN A 231 15.26 7.14 8.15
C GLN A 231 14.75 8.54 8.47
N THR A 232 13.51 8.83 8.10
CA THR A 232 12.87 10.05 8.59
C THR A 232 12.63 9.96 10.09
N THR A 233 12.63 11.09 10.77
CA THR A 233 12.40 11.15 12.23
C THR A 233 11.04 10.55 12.60
N ALA A 234 10.02 10.76 11.79
CA ALA A 234 8.71 10.16 11.99
C ALA A 234 8.75 8.62 11.98
N VAL A 235 9.51 8.02 11.05
CA VAL A 235 9.72 6.55 11.01
C VAL A 235 10.48 6.09 12.25
N TYR A 236 11.56 6.78 12.62
CA TYR A 236 12.34 6.44 13.80
C TYR A 236 11.48 6.43 15.06
N LEU A 237 10.70 7.48 15.28
CA LEU A 237 9.82 7.60 16.44
C LEU A 237 8.73 6.53 16.44
N SER A 238 8.12 6.24 15.28
CA SER A 238 7.06 5.24 15.18
C SER A 238 7.52 3.82 15.54
N VAL A 239 8.79 3.51 15.35
CA VAL A 239 9.36 2.18 15.64
C VAL A 239 9.94 2.09 17.07
N THR A 240 10.49 3.19 17.58
CA THR A 240 11.25 3.19 18.85
C THR A 240 10.44 3.59 20.07
N ARG A 241 9.38 4.38 19.92
CA ARG A 241 8.52 4.76 21.05
C ARG A 241 7.62 3.61 21.49
N PRO A 242 7.44 3.41 22.80
CA PRO A 242 6.45 2.49 23.32
C PRO A 242 5.04 2.90 22.87
N TYR A 243 4.12 1.94 22.87
CA TYR A 243 2.71 2.23 22.63
C TYR A 243 2.13 3.01 23.83
N LEU A 244 1.41 4.08 23.55
CA LEU A 244 0.74 4.87 24.56
C LEU A 244 -0.71 4.39 24.72
N THR A 245 -1.20 4.40 25.95
CA THR A 245 -2.63 4.20 26.20
C THR A 245 -3.41 5.47 25.84
N SER A 246 -4.72 5.35 25.62
CA SER A 246 -5.55 6.52 25.30
C SER A 246 -5.47 7.60 26.41
N GLU A 247 -5.42 7.18 27.68
CA GLU A 247 -5.29 8.08 28.82
C GLU A 247 -3.95 8.84 28.83
N GLU A 248 -2.85 8.17 28.47
CA GLU A 248 -1.53 8.81 28.37
C GLU A 248 -1.47 9.80 27.20
N VAL A 249 -2.11 9.48 26.07
CA VAL A 249 -2.21 10.38 24.92
C VAL A 249 -3.00 11.64 25.30
N ASP A 250 -4.15 11.48 25.96
CA ASP A 250 -4.99 12.60 26.41
C ASP A 250 -4.26 13.46 27.45
N ALA A 251 -3.51 12.85 28.37
CA ALA A 251 -2.69 13.57 29.33
C ALA A 251 -1.58 14.38 28.65
N ILE A 252 -0.91 13.86 27.64
CA ILE A 252 0.13 14.58 26.87
C ILE A 252 -0.50 15.74 26.09
N ILE A 253 -1.68 15.54 25.50
CA ILE A 253 -2.38 16.59 24.75
C ILE A 253 -2.80 17.71 25.66
N SER A 254 -3.44 17.42 26.81
CA SER A 254 -3.86 18.43 27.78
C SER A 254 -2.67 19.23 28.36
N GLN A 255 -1.58 18.54 28.69
CA GLN A 255 -0.36 19.23 29.17
C GLN A 255 0.23 20.17 28.10
N ARG A 256 0.14 19.81 26.82
CA ARG A 256 0.60 20.67 25.72
C ARG A 256 -0.31 21.84 25.43
N GLU A 257 -1.61 21.72 25.67
CA GLU A 257 -2.59 22.83 25.63
C GLU A 257 -2.32 23.84 26.73
N ASP A 258 -2.07 23.36 27.95
CA ASP A 258 -1.75 24.21 29.12
C ASP A 258 -0.44 25.02 28.92
N LEU A 259 0.52 24.47 28.15
CA LEU A 259 1.78 25.16 27.83
C LEU A 259 1.68 26.16 26.65
N GLY A 260 0.44 26.54 26.24
CA GLY A 260 0.20 27.57 25.22
C GLY A 260 0.22 27.07 23.78
N GLY A 261 0.11 25.78 23.58
CA GLY A 261 0.00 25.17 22.27
C GLY A 261 -1.42 25.19 21.70
N SER A 262 -1.98 26.35 21.37
CA SER A 262 -3.35 26.53 20.83
C SER A 262 -3.64 25.88 19.47
N GLN A 263 -2.90 24.85 19.06
CA GLN A 263 -3.04 24.20 17.74
C GLN A 263 -3.43 22.72 17.78
N PHE A 264 -3.57 22.11 18.94
CA PHE A 264 -4.28 20.84 19.04
C PHE A 264 -5.78 21.11 19.09
N ASN A 265 -6.39 21.36 17.95
CA ASN A 265 -7.84 21.48 17.87
C ASN A 265 -8.47 20.16 18.32
N LYS A 266 -9.11 20.18 19.49
CA LYS A 266 -10.20 19.24 19.76
C LYS A 266 -11.10 19.16 18.51
N PRO A 267 -11.54 17.97 18.09
CA PRO A 267 -12.69 17.92 17.22
C PRO A 267 -13.77 18.75 17.93
N ALA A 268 -14.31 19.72 17.23
CA ALA A 268 -15.53 20.35 17.67
C ALA A 268 -16.61 19.28 17.64
N ILE A 269 -16.72 18.48 18.69
CA ILE A 269 -17.96 17.85 19.08
C ILE A 269 -18.75 19.04 19.60
N THR A 270 -19.31 19.80 18.69
CA THR A 270 -20.40 20.71 19.01
C THR A 270 -21.48 19.81 19.57
N ASN A 271 -21.82 20.05 20.82
CA ASN A 271 -23.04 19.60 21.46
C ASN A 271 -24.25 20.24 20.74
N ASP A 272 -24.41 19.97 19.45
CA ASP A 272 -25.62 20.28 18.70
C ASP A 272 -26.70 19.20 18.89
N MET A 273 -26.48 18.28 19.85
CA MET A 273 -27.55 17.36 20.27
C MET A 273 -28.50 17.95 21.31
N ASP A 274 -28.18 19.11 21.90
CA ASP A 274 -29.06 19.77 22.88
C ASP A 274 -29.99 20.84 22.28
N ALA A 275 -30.04 20.97 20.95
CA ALA A 275 -30.88 21.94 20.25
C ALA A 275 -32.09 21.32 19.54
N ILE A 276 -32.44 20.08 19.87
CA ILE A 276 -33.75 19.51 19.46
C ILE A 276 -34.62 19.49 20.72
N GLU A 277 -35.09 20.69 21.14
CA GLU A 277 -36.26 20.75 21.93
C GLU A 277 -37.45 20.27 21.10
N PRO A 278 -38.27 19.34 21.61
CA PRO A 278 -39.49 18.99 20.93
C PRO A 278 -40.44 20.20 21.06
N GLU A 279 -40.75 20.84 19.95
CA GLU A 279 -41.93 21.72 19.88
C GLU A 279 -43.19 20.87 20.17
N GLU A 280 -43.58 20.87 21.46
CA GLU A 280 -44.94 20.55 21.85
C GLU A 280 -45.82 21.75 21.47
N GLU A 281 -46.26 21.84 20.24
CA GLU A 281 -47.42 22.64 19.89
C GLU A 281 -48.69 21.82 19.93
N GLY A 282 -49.40 22.05 20.89
CA GLY A 282 -50.78 22.34 21.14
C GLY A 282 -51.75 22.06 20.00
N LEU A 283 -52.43 20.92 20.09
CA LEU A 283 -53.74 20.72 19.44
C LEU A 283 -54.77 20.82 20.55
N GLN A 284 -55.21 22.05 20.83
CA GLN A 284 -56.50 22.33 21.47
C GLN A 284 -57.35 23.17 20.52
N ALA A 285 -58.44 22.62 20.15
CA ALA A 285 -59.72 23.08 19.62
C ALA A 285 -60.06 22.45 18.26
#